data_482fde8d3f2397abd298ca2e356e18cd
#
_entry.id   482fde8d3f2397abd298ca2e356e18cd
#
_cell.length_a   1.000
_cell.length_b   1.000
_cell.length_c   1.000
_cell.angle_alpha   90.00
_cell.angle_beta   90.00
_cell.angle_gamma   90.00
#
_symmetry.space_group_name_H-M   'P 1'
#
loop_
_entity.id
_entity.type
_entity.pdbx_description
1 polymer ?
#
loop_
_entity_poly.entity_id
_entity_poly.type
_entity_poly.pdbx_seq_one_letter_code
_entity_poly.pdbx_strand_id
1 'polypeptide(L)'
;MACLLTTLRFLEVFRAPKKGISILGFLALHIFHITAHANLVDLKASTNGLLNSLSKEMKAEIQYELKNDARATWSNLPIFLSPPIGVTLSELSDEQRIYVYKMLQFSLSSQGYHKASSIIRLDDILYEIESQAIERGTGNVAMAQLFVESRSSGNYAIAVFGSPEDTKWGWKLTGHHLAINVTVSEGQIGLMPGFYGSNPRVVQDGPYSGFSPLSKEHSLGLKLVNELTPDQLKIAVVTEAKPSDVIEGPGQRNSLSKYEGLQSKKLNPEQLTSLQNLVLEFVRNGNADAAGAHLDAISTAGWNNLWFSWRGPIDPEEAFYYRVHGERLLIEYNLQNPNHDHAVVRDPLNDYGESWITHHYKEEHPSQEEVMRQLGLRAARN
;
A
#
# COMPACT_ATOMS: atom_id res chain seq x y z
N MET A 1 -26.35 -28.19 -18.69
CA MET A 1 -27.49 -27.96 -17.82
C MET A 1 -27.83 -29.15 -16.94
N ALA A 2 -27.00 -30.18 -16.85
CA ALA A 2 -27.27 -31.42 -16.09
C ALA A 2 -26.39 -31.59 -14.85
N CYS A 3 -25.47 -30.66 -14.57
CA CYS A 3 -24.53 -30.75 -13.45
C CYS A 3 -24.88 -29.89 -12.21
N LEU A 4 -25.92 -29.05 -12.29
CA LEU A 4 -26.36 -28.18 -11.16
C LEU A 4 -27.50 -28.79 -10.31
N LEU A 5 -28.10 -29.87 -10.73
CA LEU A 5 -29.24 -30.48 -10.03
C LEU A 5 -28.84 -31.60 -9.06
N THR A 6 -27.58 -32.04 -9.05
CA THR A 6 -27.13 -33.13 -8.17
C THR A 6 -26.61 -32.62 -6.81
N THR A 7 -26.32 -31.35 -6.67
CA THR A 7 -25.78 -30.75 -5.43
C THR A 7 -26.89 -30.34 -4.43
N LEU A 8 -28.12 -30.19 -4.85
CA LEU A 8 -29.24 -29.76 -4.00
C LEU A 8 -29.94 -30.89 -3.23
N ARG A 9 -29.66 -32.17 -3.54
CA ARG A 9 -30.28 -33.31 -2.83
C ARG A 9 -29.48 -33.84 -1.62
N PHE A 10 -28.31 -33.30 -1.34
CA PHE A 10 -27.50 -33.73 -0.19
C PHE A 10 -27.72 -32.90 1.09
N LEU A 11 -28.56 -31.86 1.04
CA LEU A 11 -28.77 -30.92 2.17
C LEU A 11 -29.91 -31.28 3.11
N GLU A 12 -30.67 -32.37 2.86
CA GLU A 12 -31.82 -32.73 3.68
C GLU A 12 -31.60 -33.79 4.79
N VAL A 13 -30.38 -34.28 4.99
CA VAL A 13 -30.16 -35.42 5.93
C VAL A 13 -29.44 -35.03 7.24
N PHE A 14 -29.05 -33.78 7.47
CA PHE A 14 -28.43 -33.41 8.75
C PHE A 14 -29.28 -32.46 9.58
N ARG A 15 -30.17 -33.04 10.44
CA ARG A 15 -30.71 -32.33 11.61
C ARG A 15 -29.58 -32.12 12.62
N ALA A 16 -29.14 -30.87 12.79
CA ALA A 16 -28.07 -30.48 13.70
C ALA A 16 -28.51 -30.62 15.17
N PRO A 17 -27.62 -31.11 16.07
CA PRO A 17 -27.83 -31.02 17.50
C PRO A 17 -27.62 -29.58 18.00
N LYS A 18 -28.44 -29.15 18.94
CA LYS A 18 -28.34 -27.83 19.61
C LYS A 18 -27.10 -27.78 20.48
N LYS A 19 -26.03 -27.29 19.98
CA LYS A 19 -24.84 -26.68 20.57
C LYS A 19 -23.69 -26.86 19.57
N GLY A 20 -23.23 -25.82 18.96
CA GLY A 20 -22.04 -26.01 18.13
C GLY A 20 -21.83 -24.92 17.10
N ILE A 21 -20.62 -24.65 16.95
CA ILE A 21 -19.96 -23.88 15.88
C ILE A 21 -20.52 -24.34 14.53
N SER A 22 -21.08 -23.43 13.78
CA SER A 22 -21.66 -23.68 12.46
C SER A 22 -20.63 -24.32 11.53
N ILE A 23 -20.99 -25.45 10.90
CA ILE A 23 -20.17 -26.12 9.86
C ILE A 23 -19.79 -25.14 8.73
N LEU A 24 -20.62 -24.13 8.46
CA LEU A 24 -20.32 -23.03 7.54
C LEU A 24 -19.13 -22.18 7.98
N GLY A 25 -18.93 -21.97 9.28
CA GLY A 25 -17.75 -21.27 9.82
C GLY A 25 -16.45 -22.05 9.62
N PHE A 26 -16.50 -23.38 9.77
CA PHE A 26 -15.35 -24.25 9.55
C PHE A 26 -14.96 -24.35 8.06
N LEU A 27 -15.96 -24.44 7.16
CA LEU A 27 -15.67 -24.43 5.71
C LEU A 27 -15.10 -23.10 5.24
N ALA A 28 -15.63 -21.98 5.74
CA ALA A 28 -15.11 -20.66 5.41
C ALA A 28 -13.66 -20.47 5.91
N LEU A 29 -13.34 -20.92 7.12
CA LEU A 29 -11.98 -20.85 7.67
C LEU A 29 -10.98 -21.68 6.85
N HIS A 30 -11.37 -22.88 6.40
CA HIS A 30 -10.50 -23.75 5.59
C HIS A 30 -10.28 -23.20 4.18
N ILE A 31 -11.30 -22.61 3.56
CA ILE A 31 -11.17 -21.98 2.23
C ILE A 31 -10.23 -20.75 2.31
N PHE A 32 -10.33 -19.95 3.37
CA PHE A 32 -9.42 -18.82 3.58
C PHE A 32 -7.97 -19.28 3.75
N HIS A 33 -7.68 -20.30 4.52
CA HIS A 33 -6.31 -20.81 4.69
C HIS A 33 -5.71 -21.41 3.40
N ILE A 34 -6.54 -22.04 2.56
CA ILE A 34 -6.08 -22.62 1.28
C ILE A 34 -5.72 -21.52 0.27
N THR A 35 -6.50 -20.45 0.19
CA THR A 35 -6.22 -19.32 -0.72
C THR A 35 -5.00 -18.50 -0.26
N ALA A 36 -4.83 -18.30 1.03
CA ALA A 36 -3.69 -17.65 1.64
C ALA A 36 -2.37 -18.33 1.29
N HIS A 37 -2.32 -19.64 1.52
CA HIS A 37 -1.12 -20.43 1.23
C HIS A 37 -0.78 -20.45 -0.26
N ALA A 38 -1.78 -20.46 -1.15
CA ALA A 38 -1.59 -20.41 -2.59
C ALA A 38 -0.92 -19.10 -3.03
N ASN A 39 -1.40 -17.94 -2.55
CA ASN A 39 -0.82 -16.65 -2.92
C ASN A 39 0.67 -16.52 -2.55
N LEU A 40 1.08 -17.01 -1.39
CA LEU A 40 2.48 -16.96 -0.97
C LEU A 40 3.37 -17.88 -1.81
N VAL A 41 2.90 -19.10 -2.11
CA VAL A 41 3.62 -20.06 -2.97
C VAL A 41 3.81 -19.47 -4.36
N ASP A 42 2.77 -18.90 -4.94
CA ASP A 42 2.82 -18.29 -6.27
C ASP A 42 3.67 -17.01 -6.31
N LEU A 43 3.63 -16.20 -5.24
CA LEU A 43 4.50 -15.03 -5.08
C LEU A 43 5.97 -15.46 -5.05
N LYS A 44 6.30 -16.47 -4.24
CA LYS A 44 7.64 -17.04 -4.14
C LYS A 44 8.11 -17.60 -5.49
N ALA A 45 7.27 -18.37 -6.17
CA ALA A 45 7.56 -18.93 -7.48
C ALA A 45 7.80 -17.83 -8.53
N SER A 46 6.99 -16.78 -8.53
CA SER A 46 7.14 -15.66 -9.46
C SER A 46 8.42 -14.86 -9.21
N THR A 47 8.76 -14.62 -7.93
CA THR A 47 10.00 -13.91 -7.56
C THR A 47 11.23 -14.73 -7.96
N ASN A 48 11.23 -16.04 -7.70
CA ASN A 48 12.31 -16.96 -8.15
C ASN A 48 12.39 -17.02 -9.66
N GLY A 49 11.25 -17.06 -10.36
CA GLY A 49 11.21 -17.03 -11.84
C GLY A 49 11.89 -15.79 -12.38
N LEU A 50 11.58 -14.62 -11.83
CA LEU A 50 12.26 -13.38 -12.17
C LEU A 50 13.77 -13.50 -11.92
N LEU A 51 14.20 -13.77 -10.70
CA LEU A 51 15.61 -13.81 -10.31
C LEU A 51 16.43 -14.82 -11.13
N ASN A 52 15.84 -15.95 -11.50
CA ASN A 52 16.52 -16.99 -12.29
C ASN A 52 16.59 -16.66 -13.78
N SER A 53 15.73 -15.78 -14.29
CA SER A 53 15.73 -15.32 -15.68
C SER A 53 16.70 -14.16 -15.97
N LEU A 54 17.25 -13.53 -14.92
CA LEU A 54 18.14 -12.38 -15.05
C LEU A 54 19.58 -12.79 -15.34
N SER A 55 20.32 -11.91 -16.04
CA SER A 55 21.79 -12.01 -16.13
C SER A 55 22.41 -11.83 -14.73
N LYS A 56 23.68 -12.22 -14.59
CA LYS A 56 24.41 -12.07 -13.33
C LYS A 56 24.50 -10.59 -12.90
N GLU A 57 24.69 -9.71 -13.85
CA GLU A 57 24.79 -8.26 -13.66
C GLU A 57 23.45 -7.70 -13.16
N MET A 58 22.37 -7.95 -13.87
CA MET A 58 21.02 -7.52 -13.48
C MET A 58 20.61 -8.09 -12.11
N LYS A 59 21.01 -9.35 -11.83
CA LYS A 59 20.74 -9.94 -10.52
C LYS A 59 21.45 -9.21 -9.38
N ALA A 60 22.66 -8.71 -9.61
CA ALA A 60 23.38 -7.90 -8.63
C ALA A 60 22.76 -6.50 -8.42
N GLU A 61 22.05 -5.97 -9.42
CA GLU A 61 21.36 -4.68 -9.36
C GLU A 61 19.97 -4.77 -8.72
N ILE A 62 19.29 -5.91 -8.82
CA ILE A 62 17.93 -6.10 -8.32
C ILE A 62 17.86 -6.69 -6.90
N GLN A 63 18.85 -7.51 -6.50
CA GLN A 63 18.81 -8.27 -5.25
C GLN A 63 19.76 -7.69 -4.19
N TYR A 64 19.20 -7.33 -3.06
CA TYR A 64 19.87 -6.72 -1.91
C TYR A 64 19.75 -7.62 -0.67
N GLU A 65 20.60 -7.41 0.32
CA GLU A 65 20.40 -8.00 1.65
C GLU A 65 19.13 -7.47 2.30
N LEU A 66 18.43 -8.29 3.11
CA LEU A 66 17.18 -7.90 3.76
C LEU A 66 17.31 -6.66 4.65
N LYS A 67 18.48 -6.46 5.27
CA LYS A 67 18.77 -5.31 6.15
C LYS A 67 19.26 -4.07 5.42
N ASN A 68 19.34 -4.09 4.08
CA ASN A 68 19.80 -2.94 3.32
C ASN A 68 18.85 -1.73 3.50
N ASP A 69 19.39 -0.57 3.84
CA ASP A 69 18.63 0.67 4.08
C ASP A 69 17.82 1.12 2.85
N ALA A 70 18.28 0.73 1.66
CA ALA A 70 17.56 0.94 0.42
C ALA A 70 16.12 0.39 0.44
N ARG A 71 15.84 -0.60 1.31
CA ARG A 71 14.50 -1.16 1.50
C ARG A 71 13.49 -0.10 1.97
N ALA A 72 13.90 0.82 2.83
CA ALA A 72 13.07 1.91 3.34
C ALA A 72 13.14 3.20 2.49
N THR A 73 13.96 3.21 1.43
CA THR A 73 14.12 4.37 0.56
C THR A 73 13.18 4.29 -0.64
N TRP A 74 12.38 5.32 -0.86
CA TRP A 74 11.52 5.51 -2.03
C TRP A 74 11.29 7.00 -2.28
N SER A 75 10.78 7.35 -3.44
CA SER A 75 10.44 8.72 -3.81
C SER A 75 9.16 8.76 -4.62
N ASN A 76 8.44 9.87 -4.56
CA ASN A 76 7.27 10.18 -5.37
C ASN A 76 7.60 11.16 -6.50
N LEU A 77 8.87 11.51 -6.65
CA LEU A 77 9.33 12.46 -7.67
C LEU A 77 9.59 11.76 -9.01
N PRO A 78 9.56 12.52 -10.13
CA PRO A 78 10.03 12.03 -11.42
C PRO A 78 11.44 11.44 -11.33
N ILE A 79 11.71 10.37 -12.08
CA ILE A 79 12.93 9.57 -11.95
C ILE A 79 14.24 10.32 -12.19
N PHE A 80 14.21 11.40 -12.98
CA PHE A 80 15.41 12.24 -13.20
C PHE A 80 15.81 13.06 -11.96
N LEU A 81 14.85 13.31 -11.04
CA LEU A 81 15.11 13.97 -9.74
C LEU A 81 15.47 12.97 -8.66
N SER A 82 14.91 11.77 -8.71
CA SER A 82 15.14 10.72 -7.73
C SER A 82 15.06 9.35 -8.41
N PRO A 83 16.16 8.85 -9.01
CA PRO A 83 16.18 7.55 -9.64
C PRO A 83 15.80 6.45 -8.64
N PRO A 84 14.87 5.54 -9.00
CA PRO A 84 14.53 4.41 -8.17
C PRO A 84 15.68 3.40 -8.14
N ILE A 85 15.77 2.60 -7.08
CA ILE A 85 16.75 1.51 -6.97
C ILE A 85 16.20 0.21 -7.55
N GLY A 86 17.09 -0.63 -8.06
CA GLY A 86 16.76 -1.91 -8.70
C GLY A 86 16.79 -1.80 -10.22
N VAL A 87 16.10 -2.71 -10.89
CA VAL A 87 16.03 -2.80 -12.35
C VAL A 87 14.68 -2.26 -12.82
N THR A 88 14.69 -1.39 -13.82
CA THR A 88 13.47 -0.77 -14.36
C THR A 88 12.71 -1.76 -15.24
N LEU A 89 11.39 -1.56 -15.37
CA LEU A 89 10.56 -2.40 -16.26
C LEU A 89 11.00 -2.30 -17.72
N SER A 90 11.57 -1.17 -18.14
CA SER A 90 12.10 -0.99 -19.50
C SER A 90 13.35 -1.81 -19.78
N GLU A 91 14.15 -2.13 -18.77
CA GLU A 91 15.34 -2.98 -18.88
C GLU A 91 15.00 -4.47 -18.90
N LEU A 92 13.79 -4.84 -18.45
CA LEU A 92 13.31 -6.22 -18.43
C LEU A 92 12.72 -6.63 -19.78
N SER A 93 12.94 -7.90 -20.17
CA SER A 93 12.21 -8.50 -21.29
C SER A 93 10.71 -8.63 -20.97
N ASP A 94 9.89 -8.87 -22.00
CA ASP A 94 8.44 -9.10 -21.81
C ASP A 94 8.17 -10.26 -20.86
N GLU A 95 8.93 -11.33 -20.96
CA GLU A 95 8.81 -12.51 -20.11
C GLU A 95 9.17 -12.18 -18.65
N GLN A 96 10.22 -11.38 -18.43
CA GLN A 96 10.63 -10.93 -17.10
C GLN A 96 9.59 -9.97 -16.49
N ARG A 97 9.02 -9.08 -17.29
CA ARG A 97 7.91 -8.20 -16.85
C ARG A 97 6.69 -9.01 -16.40
N ILE A 98 6.37 -10.12 -17.05
CA ILE A 98 5.27 -11.01 -16.62
C ILE A 98 5.49 -11.48 -15.17
N TYR A 99 6.71 -11.81 -14.75
CA TYR A 99 6.99 -12.18 -13.36
C TYR A 99 6.72 -11.01 -12.40
N VAL A 100 7.12 -9.80 -12.75
CA VAL A 100 6.85 -8.60 -11.91
C VAL A 100 5.34 -8.37 -11.75
N TYR A 101 4.57 -8.45 -12.84
CA TYR A 101 3.11 -8.32 -12.76
C TYR A 101 2.44 -9.46 -11.98
N LYS A 102 2.97 -10.68 -12.03
CA LYS A 102 2.53 -11.77 -11.16
C LYS A 102 2.85 -11.49 -9.69
N MET A 103 4.04 -10.95 -9.37
CA MET A 103 4.37 -10.54 -8.00
C MET A 103 3.38 -9.49 -7.48
N LEU A 104 3.00 -8.50 -8.28
CA LEU A 104 1.94 -7.55 -7.96
C LEU A 104 0.60 -8.26 -7.74
N GLN A 105 0.20 -9.16 -8.65
CA GLN A 105 -1.08 -9.87 -8.58
C GLN A 105 -1.21 -10.74 -7.33
N PHE A 106 -0.14 -11.39 -6.88
CA PHE A 106 -0.18 -12.25 -5.70
C PHE A 106 -0.04 -11.48 -4.38
N SER A 107 0.51 -10.27 -4.42
CA SER A 107 0.66 -9.41 -3.23
C SER A 107 -0.51 -8.44 -3.04
N LEU A 108 -1.19 -8.05 -4.11
CA LEU A 108 -2.29 -7.10 -4.10
C LEU A 108 -3.65 -7.79 -4.27
N SER A 109 -4.70 -7.12 -3.81
CA SER A 109 -6.08 -7.46 -4.20
C SER A 109 -6.33 -7.04 -5.66
N SER A 110 -7.46 -7.45 -6.22
CA SER A 110 -7.88 -6.97 -7.56
C SER A 110 -7.97 -5.44 -7.61
N GLN A 111 -8.45 -4.80 -6.53
CA GLN A 111 -8.50 -3.34 -6.38
C GLN A 111 -7.08 -2.74 -6.37
N GLY A 112 -6.19 -3.26 -5.52
CA GLY A 112 -4.82 -2.76 -5.41
C GLY A 112 -4.01 -2.97 -6.69
N TYR A 113 -4.17 -4.12 -7.34
CA TYR A 113 -3.54 -4.40 -8.63
C TYR A 113 -4.03 -3.44 -9.72
N HIS A 114 -5.36 -3.22 -9.80
CA HIS A 114 -5.92 -2.27 -10.74
C HIS A 114 -5.39 -0.85 -10.48
N LYS A 115 -5.35 -0.41 -9.23
CA LYS A 115 -4.84 0.90 -8.83
C LYS A 115 -3.36 1.07 -9.20
N ALA A 116 -2.50 0.13 -8.82
CA ALA A 116 -1.07 0.16 -9.14
C ALA A 116 -0.82 0.19 -10.66
N SER A 117 -1.47 -0.71 -11.42
CA SER A 117 -1.33 -0.76 -12.88
C SER A 117 -1.89 0.49 -13.56
N SER A 118 -2.94 1.09 -13.01
CA SER A 118 -3.52 2.36 -13.50
C SER A 118 -2.56 3.53 -13.30
N ILE A 119 -1.88 3.61 -12.14
CA ILE A 119 -0.88 4.66 -11.88
C ILE A 119 0.33 4.48 -12.81
N ILE A 120 0.82 3.26 -12.99
CA ILE A 120 1.90 2.97 -13.95
C ILE A 120 1.49 3.41 -15.37
N ARG A 121 0.27 3.09 -15.79
CA ARG A 121 -0.25 3.47 -17.11
C ARG A 121 -0.46 4.98 -17.25
N LEU A 122 -0.77 5.65 -16.15
CA LEU A 122 -1.00 7.09 -16.15
C LEU A 122 0.23 7.90 -16.56
N ASP A 123 1.45 7.41 -16.31
CA ASP A 123 2.67 8.07 -16.78
C ASP A 123 2.77 8.08 -18.33
N ASP A 124 2.34 7.02 -19.02
CA ASP A 124 2.29 7.04 -20.49
C ASP A 124 1.22 8.03 -20.99
N ILE A 125 0.08 8.10 -20.30
CA ILE A 125 -1.00 9.05 -20.65
C ILE A 125 -0.52 10.49 -20.39
N LEU A 126 0.18 10.73 -19.29
CA LEU A 126 0.75 12.03 -18.95
C LEU A 126 1.81 12.46 -19.96
N TYR A 127 2.63 11.51 -20.44
CA TYR A 127 3.56 11.76 -21.56
C TYR A 127 2.84 12.30 -22.77
N GLU A 128 1.75 11.68 -23.19
CA GLU A 128 0.94 12.12 -24.34
C GLU A 128 0.37 13.52 -24.12
N ILE A 129 -0.19 13.80 -22.93
CA ILE A 129 -0.78 15.11 -22.58
C ILE A 129 0.29 16.22 -22.57
N GLU A 130 1.42 15.99 -21.88
CA GLU A 130 2.50 16.97 -21.73
C GLU A 130 3.22 17.21 -23.07
N SER A 131 3.44 16.17 -23.90
CA SER A 131 4.02 16.29 -25.25
C SER A 131 3.17 17.17 -26.15
N GLN A 132 1.86 16.96 -26.17
CA GLN A 132 0.93 17.80 -26.95
C GLN A 132 0.90 19.25 -26.45
N ALA A 133 1.06 19.49 -25.14
CA ALA A 133 1.14 20.84 -24.58
C ALA A 133 2.41 21.57 -25.05
N ILE A 134 3.55 20.87 -25.11
CA ILE A 134 4.82 21.40 -25.65
C ILE A 134 4.68 21.74 -27.13
N GLU A 135 4.09 20.87 -27.96
CA GLU A 135 3.86 21.10 -29.38
C GLU A 135 2.99 22.33 -29.64
N ARG A 136 2.04 22.60 -28.74
CA ARG A 136 1.18 23.83 -28.81
C ARG A 136 1.90 25.07 -28.29
N GLY A 137 3.14 24.98 -27.82
CA GLY A 137 3.94 26.10 -27.32
C GLY A 137 3.47 26.64 -25.97
N THR A 138 2.79 25.84 -25.16
CA THR A 138 2.33 26.22 -23.82
C THR A 138 3.34 25.81 -22.77
N GLY A 139 4.00 26.78 -22.10
CA GLY A 139 4.91 26.55 -20.97
C GLY A 139 6.41 26.77 -21.24
N ASN A 140 7.25 26.48 -20.24
CA ASN A 140 8.71 26.55 -20.36
C ASN A 140 9.22 25.24 -21.01
N VAL A 141 9.48 25.30 -22.32
CA VAL A 141 9.78 24.15 -23.17
C VAL A 141 10.96 23.31 -22.67
N ALA A 142 12.06 23.93 -22.22
CA ALA A 142 13.26 23.17 -21.82
C ALA A 142 13.07 22.35 -20.54
N MET A 143 12.36 22.91 -19.53
CA MET A 143 12.06 22.21 -18.31
C MET A 143 10.95 21.18 -18.51
N ALA A 144 9.92 21.54 -19.31
CA ALA A 144 8.83 20.64 -19.66
C ALA A 144 9.35 19.39 -20.38
N GLN A 145 10.35 19.50 -21.23
CA GLN A 145 10.93 18.37 -21.96
C GLN A 145 11.59 17.35 -21.03
N LEU A 146 12.31 17.78 -19.99
CA LEU A 146 12.88 16.86 -18.98
C LEU A 146 11.79 16.08 -18.22
N PHE A 147 10.68 16.75 -17.88
CA PHE A 147 9.55 16.08 -17.25
C PHE A 147 8.92 15.06 -18.18
N VAL A 148 8.63 15.43 -19.42
CA VAL A 148 8.02 14.55 -20.42
C VAL A 148 8.89 13.32 -20.67
N GLU A 149 10.19 13.48 -20.88
CA GLU A 149 11.12 12.37 -21.10
C GLU A 149 11.19 11.40 -19.92
N SER A 150 10.83 11.86 -18.72
CA SER A 150 10.77 11.00 -17.53
C SER A 150 9.44 10.24 -17.37
N ARG A 151 8.43 10.55 -18.19
CA ARG A 151 7.11 9.88 -18.15
C ARG A 151 7.15 8.58 -18.93
N SER A 152 7.09 7.47 -18.27
CA SER A 152 6.96 6.15 -18.91
C SER A 152 6.54 5.09 -17.91
N SER A 153 5.62 4.23 -18.29
CA SER A 153 5.31 2.99 -17.56
C SER A 153 6.54 2.06 -17.43
N GLY A 154 7.55 2.24 -18.27
CA GLY A 154 8.82 1.52 -18.20
C GLY A 154 9.77 1.98 -17.08
N ASN A 155 9.55 3.14 -16.49
CA ASN A 155 10.45 3.78 -15.53
C ASN A 155 10.25 3.33 -14.07
N TYR A 156 9.35 2.38 -13.82
CA TYR A 156 9.17 1.77 -12.51
C TYR A 156 10.22 0.68 -12.28
N ALA A 157 10.90 0.71 -11.13
CA ALA A 157 11.96 -0.24 -10.83
C ALA A 157 11.54 -1.24 -9.75
N ILE A 158 11.96 -2.49 -9.95
CA ILE A 158 11.76 -3.61 -9.02
C ILE A 158 13.07 -3.88 -8.28
N ALA A 159 12.99 -4.05 -6.96
CA ALA A 159 14.09 -4.50 -6.11
C ALA A 159 13.61 -5.61 -5.15
N VAL A 160 14.46 -6.60 -4.91
CA VAL A 160 14.21 -7.74 -4.02
C VAL A 160 15.19 -7.68 -2.85
N PHE A 161 14.71 -7.94 -1.64
CA PHE A 161 15.49 -7.88 -0.40
C PHE A 161 15.46 -9.24 0.29
N GLY A 162 16.63 -9.84 0.51
CA GLY A 162 16.76 -11.21 0.97
C GLY A 162 16.55 -12.22 -0.15
N SER A 163 16.19 -13.44 0.22
CA SER A 163 15.91 -14.54 -0.71
C SER A 163 14.48 -15.04 -0.51
N PRO A 164 13.70 -15.30 -1.58
CA PRO A 164 12.41 -15.98 -1.47
C PRO A 164 12.49 -17.36 -0.81
N GLU A 165 13.69 -17.97 -0.72
CA GLU A 165 13.91 -19.25 -0.03
C GLU A 165 13.99 -19.09 1.50
N ASP A 166 14.26 -17.86 1.97
CA ASP A 166 14.31 -17.57 3.39
C ASP A 166 12.91 -17.42 3.97
N THR A 167 12.79 -17.54 5.28
CA THR A 167 11.53 -17.29 6.02
C THR A 167 11.17 -15.81 6.01
N LYS A 168 12.15 -14.92 5.75
CA LYS A 168 12.00 -13.46 5.70
C LYS A 168 12.68 -12.88 4.47
N TRP A 169 11.89 -12.19 3.69
CA TRP A 169 12.33 -11.49 2.49
C TRP A 169 11.32 -10.41 2.12
N GLY A 170 11.59 -9.67 1.10
CA GLY A 170 10.64 -8.67 0.60
C GLY A 170 11.01 -8.19 -0.78
N TRP A 171 10.16 -7.36 -1.33
CA TRP A 171 10.40 -6.70 -2.60
C TRP A 171 9.68 -5.36 -2.64
N LYS A 172 10.08 -4.51 -3.54
CA LYS A 172 9.38 -3.26 -3.80
C LYS A 172 9.34 -2.95 -5.29
N LEU A 173 8.27 -2.27 -5.70
CA LEU A 173 8.16 -1.61 -7.00
C LEU A 173 7.96 -0.13 -6.74
N THR A 174 8.86 0.70 -7.25
CA THR A 174 8.85 2.14 -7.02
C THR A 174 9.10 2.90 -8.31
N GLY A 175 8.50 4.07 -8.43
CA GLY A 175 8.67 5.00 -9.54
C GLY A 175 7.90 6.28 -9.26
N HIS A 176 7.66 7.06 -10.31
CA HIS A 176 6.84 8.26 -10.19
C HIS A 176 5.42 7.89 -9.73
N HIS A 177 4.95 8.50 -8.65
CA HIS A 177 3.61 8.32 -8.06
C HIS A 177 3.26 6.92 -7.51
N LEU A 178 4.20 5.97 -7.43
CA LEU A 178 3.93 4.66 -6.84
C LEU A 178 5.10 4.16 -6.00
N ALA A 179 4.78 3.69 -4.78
CA ALA A 179 5.68 2.87 -4.00
C ALA A 179 4.90 1.71 -3.35
N ILE A 180 5.14 0.51 -3.82
CA ILE A 180 4.64 -0.74 -3.25
C ILE A 180 5.79 -1.42 -2.51
N ASN A 181 5.62 -1.63 -1.21
CA ASN A 181 6.61 -2.30 -0.37
C ASN A 181 5.99 -3.57 0.21
N VAL A 182 6.53 -4.72 -0.14
CA VAL A 182 6.05 -6.01 0.33
C VAL A 182 7.10 -6.67 1.22
N THR A 183 6.67 -7.13 2.38
CA THR A 183 7.48 -7.93 3.29
C THR A 183 6.79 -9.28 3.51
N VAL A 184 7.54 -10.34 3.35
CA VAL A 184 7.15 -11.69 3.74
C VAL A 184 7.91 -12.05 5.01
N SER A 185 7.21 -12.54 6.03
CA SER A 185 7.80 -13.00 7.29
C SER A 185 6.99 -14.18 7.83
N GLU A 186 7.63 -15.35 7.96
CA GLU A 186 7.03 -16.55 8.55
C GLU A 186 5.65 -16.91 7.97
N GLY A 187 5.53 -16.79 6.66
CA GLY A 187 4.29 -17.09 5.94
C GLY A 187 3.26 -15.96 5.91
N GLN A 188 3.52 -14.84 6.56
CA GLN A 188 2.68 -13.64 6.51
C GLN A 188 3.18 -12.67 5.42
N ILE A 189 2.25 -11.94 4.82
CA ILE A 189 2.54 -10.89 3.84
C ILE A 189 2.11 -9.53 4.43
N GLY A 190 3.02 -8.55 4.44
CA GLY A 190 2.74 -7.16 4.79
C GLY A 190 2.95 -6.24 3.59
N LEU A 191 2.14 -5.19 3.50
CA LEU A 191 2.12 -4.26 2.36
C LEU A 191 2.30 -2.79 2.81
N MET A 192 3.01 -2.54 3.90
CA MET A 192 3.20 -1.19 4.43
C MET A 192 4.67 -0.78 4.43
N PRO A 193 4.95 0.50 4.12
CA PRO A 193 4.05 1.54 3.64
C PRO A 193 3.67 1.37 2.17
N GLY A 194 2.50 1.92 1.78
CA GLY A 194 2.08 2.08 0.40
C GLY A 194 1.93 3.56 0.06
N PHE A 195 2.47 4.00 -1.09
CA PHE A 195 2.26 5.33 -1.64
C PHE A 195 1.62 5.24 -3.02
N TYR A 196 0.66 6.09 -3.26
CA TYR A 196 -0.13 6.18 -4.49
C TYR A 196 -0.33 7.64 -4.86
N GLY A 197 -0.01 8.03 -6.07
CA GLY A 197 -0.27 9.38 -6.58
C GLY A 197 -0.93 9.34 -7.96
N SER A 198 -1.56 10.43 -8.32
CA SER A 198 -2.23 10.57 -9.63
C SER A 198 -2.05 11.99 -10.17
N ASN A 199 -1.44 12.09 -11.34
CA ASN A 199 -1.30 13.31 -12.12
C ASN A 199 -1.43 12.98 -13.63
N PRO A 200 -2.50 13.41 -14.29
CA PRO A 200 -3.65 14.11 -13.74
C PRO A 200 -4.48 13.24 -12.77
N ARG A 201 -5.15 13.86 -11.80
CA ARG A 201 -6.11 13.17 -10.91
C ARG A 201 -7.26 12.57 -11.72
N VAL A 202 -7.72 13.32 -12.69
CA VAL A 202 -8.71 12.88 -13.69
C VAL A 202 -8.23 13.31 -15.07
N VAL A 203 -8.12 12.37 -15.99
CA VAL A 203 -7.86 12.68 -17.41
C VAL A 203 -9.09 13.39 -17.99
N GLN A 204 -8.92 14.62 -18.48
CA GLN A 204 -10.04 15.45 -18.90
C GLN A 204 -10.50 15.10 -20.31
N ASP A 205 -9.56 14.87 -21.23
CA ASP A 205 -9.83 14.76 -22.67
C ASP A 205 -9.20 13.50 -23.27
N GLY A 206 -9.60 13.18 -24.50
CA GLY A 206 -9.05 12.09 -25.30
C GLY A 206 -9.64 10.72 -24.97
N PRO A 207 -9.00 9.65 -25.44
CA PRO A 207 -9.51 8.27 -25.32
C PRO A 207 -9.55 7.76 -23.86
N TYR A 208 -8.86 8.41 -22.94
CA TYR A 208 -8.81 8.08 -21.52
C TYR A 208 -9.61 9.05 -20.64
N SER A 209 -10.46 9.90 -21.22
CA SER A 209 -11.28 10.86 -20.46
C SER A 209 -12.07 10.16 -19.35
N GLY A 210 -11.99 10.72 -18.13
CA GLY A 210 -12.58 10.17 -16.92
C GLY A 210 -11.68 9.14 -16.19
N PHE A 211 -10.53 8.77 -16.75
CA PHE A 211 -9.59 7.86 -16.04
C PHE A 211 -9.04 8.55 -14.78
N SER A 212 -9.20 7.89 -13.62
CA SER A 212 -8.88 8.44 -12.30
C SER A 212 -8.56 7.32 -11.31
N PRO A 213 -7.28 7.00 -11.08
CA PRO A 213 -6.86 5.89 -10.23
C PRO A 213 -7.27 6.00 -8.76
N LEU A 214 -7.34 7.24 -8.21
CA LEU A 214 -7.58 7.52 -6.78
C LEU A 214 -8.95 8.20 -6.53
N SER A 215 -9.92 7.98 -7.41
CA SER A 215 -11.25 8.63 -7.32
C SER A 215 -12.01 8.29 -6.04
N LYS A 216 -11.81 7.09 -5.48
CA LYS A 216 -12.47 6.65 -4.25
C LYS A 216 -11.84 7.26 -3.00
N GLU A 217 -10.52 7.37 -2.94
CA GLU A 217 -9.81 8.03 -1.86
C GLU A 217 -10.27 9.48 -1.73
N HIS A 218 -10.37 10.18 -2.85
CA HIS A 218 -10.90 11.53 -2.93
C HIS A 218 -12.36 11.60 -2.44
N SER A 219 -13.25 10.80 -3.00
CA SER A 219 -14.69 10.88 -2.74
C SER A 219 -15.07 10.42 -1.33
N LEU A 220 -14.41 9.39 -0.78
CA LEU A 220 -14.70 8.89 0.56
C LEU A 220 -14.23 9.85 1.66
N GLY A 221 -13.10 10.53 1.46
CA GLY A 221 -12.64 11.60 2.37
C GLY A 221 -13.64 12.75 2.43
N LEU A 222 -14.09 13.23 1.25
CA LEU A 222 -15.12 14.27 1.14
C LEU A 222 -16.46 13.82 1.71
N LYS A 223 -16.87 12.57 1.47
CA LYS A 223 -18.10 12.02 2.04
C LYS A 223 -18.06 12.11 3.57
N LEU A 224 -16.99 11.64 4.19
CA LEU A 224 -16.87 11.62 5.65
C LEU A 224 -16.92 13.04 6.23
N VAL A 225 -16.14 13.99 5.69
CA VAL A 225 -16.13 15.36 6.24
C VAL A 225 -17.48 16.07 6.08
N ASN A 226 -18.20 15.82 4.97
CA ASN A 226 -19.53 16.41 4.72
C ASN A 226 -20.66 15.78 5.59
N GLU A 227 -20.46 14.61 6.17
CA GLU A 227 -21.39 13.97 7.10
C GLU A 227 -21.24 14.50 8.54
N LEU A 228 -20.16 15.25 8.84
CA LEU A 228 -19.90 15.76 10.17
C LEU A 228 -20.88 16.88 10.55
N THR A 229 -21.33 16.88 11.80
CA THR A 229 -22.13 17.99 12.35
C THR A 229 -21.26 19.25 12.48
N PRO A 230 -21.86 20.46 12.58
CA PRO A 230 -21.09 21.69 12.76
C PRO A 230 -20.12 21.67 13.95
N ASP A 231 -20.48 21.01 15.07
CA ASP A 231 -19.58 20.92 16.23
C ASP A 231 -18.46 19.89 16.02
N GLN A 232 -18.72 18.81 15.29
CA GLN A 232 -17.68 17.86 14.89
C GLN A 232 -16.70 18.49 13.88
N LEU A 233 -17.19 19.27 12.91
CA LEU A 233 -16.37 20.00 11.94
C LEU A 233 -15.39 20.97 12.62
N LYS A 234 -15.79 21.71 13.64
CA LYS A 234 -14.89 22.58 14.42
C LYS A 234 -13.70 21.85 15.03
N ILE A 235 -13.84 20.54 15.25
CA ILE A 235 -12.77 19.70 15.82
C ILE A 235 -11.98 19.02 14.69
N ALA A 236 -12.66 18.55 13.65
CA ALA A 236 -12.04 17.83 12.54
C ALA A 236 -11.19 18.73 11.64
N VAL A 237 -11.68 19.95 11.34
CA VAL A 237 -10.95 20.95 10.54
C VAL A 237 -9.94 21.65 11.44
N VAL A 238 -8.67 21.25 11.35
CA VAL A 238 -7.60 21.75 12.22
C VAL A 238 -7.02 23.08 11.76
N THR A 239 -7.06 23.36 10.46
CA THR A 239 -6.59 24.63 9.86
C THR A 239 -7.02 24.74 8.39
N GLU A 240 -7.12 25.99 7.91
CA GLU A 240 -7.30 26.29 6.49
C GLU A 240 -6.03 26.04 5.65
N ALA A 241 -4.86 26.09 6.28
CA ALA A 241 -3.59 25.84 5.59
C ALA A 241 -3.32 24.31 5.51
N LYS A 242 -3.27 23.77 4.28
CA LYS A 242 -2.85 22.39 4.06
C LYS A 242 -1.33 22.28 3.83
N PRO A 243 -0.71 21.12 4.11
CA PRO A 243 0.68 20.87 3.72
C PRO A 243 0.80 20.83 2.19
N SER A 244 2.01 21.09 1.69
CA SER A 244 2.30 21.01 0.25
C SER A 244 2.21 19.58 -0.29
N ASP A 245 2.50 18.58 0.53
CA ASP A 245 2.43 17.15 0.21
C ASP A 245 1.98 16.36 1.44
N VAL A 246 1.88 15.01 1.33
CA VAL A 246 1.74 14.12 2.48
C VAL A 246 2.90 14.34 3.46
N ILE A 247 2.61 14.37 4.75
CA ILE A 247 3.60 14.73 5.77
C ILE A 247 4.59 13.59 6.00
N GLU A 248 4.09 12.36 6.13
CA GLU A 248 4.94 11.18 6.24
C GLU A 248 5.26 10.55 4.86
N GLY A 249 5.63 11.40 3.92
CA GLY A 249 6.14 11.02 2.61
C GLY A 249 7.52 10.35 2.66
N PRO A 250 8.26 10.37 1.54
CA PRO A 250 9.59 9.77 1.45
C PRO A 250 10.56 10.33 2.49
N GLY A 251 11.19 9.44 3.26
CA GLY A 251 12.17 9.82 4.29
C GLY A 251 11.60 10.52 5.53
N GLN A 252 10.28 10.68 5.66
CA GLN A 252 9.62 11.44 6.73
C GLN A 252 8.86 10.55 7.72
N ARG A 253 9.23 9.28 7.85
CA ARG A 253 8.60 8.36 8.80
C ARG A 253 8.67 8.89 10.23
N ASN A 254 7.58 8.74 11.00
CA ASN A 254 7.44 9.18 12.41
C ASN A 254 7.57 10.70 12.61
N SER A 255 7.34 11.52 11.59
CA SER A 255 7.32 12.98 11.72
C SER A 255 6.04 13.49 12.39
N LEU A 256 4.98 12.69 12.40
CA LEU A 256 3.70 12.99 13.05
C LEU A 256 3.68 12.44 14.48
N SER A 257 3.93 13.31 15.46
CA SER A 257 4.02 12.95 16.89
C SER A 257 2.69 13.08 17.64
N LYS A 258 1.63 13.63 17.02
CA LYS A 258 0.35 13.91 17.67
C LYS A 258 -0.83 13.44 16.86
N TYR A 259 -1.83 12.90 17.55
CA TYR A 259 -3.15 12.68 16.98
C TYR A 259 -3.93 13.99 16.97
N GLU A 260 -4.43 14.42 15.83
CA GLU A 260 -5.16 15.67 15.64
C GLU A 260 -6.53 15.41 15.01
N GLY A 261 -7.48 16.29 15.30
CA GLY A 261 -8.81 16.25 14.74
C GLY A 261 -9.84 15.52 15.60
N LEU A 262 -10.88 14.99 14.96
CA LEU A 262 -12.03 14.35 15.60
C LEU A 262 -11.73 12.88 15.89
N GLN A 263 -11.77 12.50 17.16
CA GLN A 263 -11.63 11.10 17.54
C GLN A 263 -12.89 10.30 17.13
N SER A 264 -12.71 9.14 16.55
CA SER A 264 -13.76 8.28 15.99
C SER A 264 -14.84 7.85 16.99
N LYS A 265 -14.52 7.78 18.29
CA LYS A 265 -15.52 7.53 19.34
C LYS A 265 -16.61 8.61 19.47
N LYS A 266 -16.39 9.79 18.83
CA LYS A 266 -17.37 10.89 18.79
C LYS A 266 -18.24 10.87 17.52
N LEU A 267 -18.02 9.92 16.64
CA LEU A 267 -18.82 9.69 15.45
C LEU A 267 -20.09 8.92 15.80
N ASN A 268 -21.17 9.20 15.10
CA ASN A 268 -22.36 8.34 15.14
C ASN A 268 -22.14 7.06 14.33
N PRO A 269 -23.02 6.05 14.36
CA PRO A 269 -22.82 4.79 13.66
C PRO A 269 -22.64 4.92 12.14
N GLU A 270 -23.37 5.84 11.49
CA GLU A 270 -23.28 6.09 10.05
C GLU A 270 -21.94 6.72 9.68
N GLN A 271 -21.51 7.73 10.42
CA GLN A 271 -20.21 8.39 10.25
C GLN A 271 -19.05 7.42 10.53
N LEU A 272 -19.18 6.55 11.54
CA LEU A 272 -18.19 5.53 11.83
C LEU A 272 -18.09 4.52 10.67
N THR A 273 -19.21 4.16 10.06
CA THR A 273 -19.23 3.32 8.86
C THR A 273 -18.52 4.01 7.68
N SER A 274 -18.72 5.32 7.50
CA SER A 274 -18.01 6.09 6.47
C SER A 274 -16.50 6.15 6.71
N LEU A 275 -16.06 6.33 7.97
CA LEU A 275 -14.64 6.24 8.35
C LEU A 275 -14.07 4.84 8.06
N GLN A 276 -14.80 3.78 8.42
CA GLN A 276 -14.39 2.41 8.16
C GLN A 276 -14.27 2.13 6.66
N ASN A 277 -15.21 2.59 5.84
CA ASN A 277 -15.14 2.46 4.38
C ASN A 277 -13.94 3.20 3.79
N LEU A 278 -13.61 4.38 4.31
CA LEU A 278 -12.41 5.12 3.93
C LEU A 278 -11.14 4.32 4.27
N VAL A 279 -11.03 3.78 5.47
CA VAL A 279 -9.88 2.94 5.89
C VAL A 279 -9.77 1.69 5.03
N LEU A 280 -10.90 1.03 4.75
CA LEU A 280 -10.95 -0.18 3.93
C LEU A 280 -10.49 0.07 2.49
N GLU A 281 -10.75 1.26 1.92
CA GLU A 281 -10.27 1.62 0.57
C GLU A 281 -8.74 1.59 0.47
N PHE A 282 -8.04 1.95 1.54
CA PHE A 282 -6.57 1.91 1.59
C PHE A 282 -6.03 0.52 1.95
N VAL A 283 -6.55 -0.06 3.03
CA VAL A 283 -6.00 -1.31 3.57
C VAL A 283 -6.23 -2.50 2.62
N ARG A 284 -7.38 -2.53 1.93
CA ARG A 284 -7.74 -3.57 0.96
C ARG A 284 -7.01 -3.48 -0.39
N ASN A 285 -6.04 -2.59 -0.53
CA ASN A 285 -5.10 -2.67 -1.65
C ASN A 285 -4.20 -3.92 -1.55
N GLY A 286 -3.89 -4.39 -0.33
CA GLY A 286 -3.26 -5.68 -0.11
C GLY A 286 -4.17 -6.86 -0.46
N ASN A 287 -3.58 -8.02 -0.75
CA ASN A 287 -4.32 -9.27 -0.86
C ASN A 287 -5.05 -9.58 0.46
N ALA A 288 -5.90 -10.61 0.47
CA ALA A 288 -6.75 -10.92 1.62
C ALA A 288 -5.95 -11.11 2.93
N ASP A 289 -4.76 -11.69 2.84
CA ASP A 289 -3.91 -11.97 4.01
C ASP A 289 -3.28 -10.69 4.57
N ALA A 290 -2.65 -9.89 3.71
CA ALA A 290 -2.04 -8.62 4.09
C ALA A 290 -3.10 -7.64 4.64
N ALA A 291 -4.24 -7.54 3.97
CA ALA A 291 -5.34 -6.70 4.42
C ALA A 291 -5.94 -7.20 5.73
N GLY A 292 -6.16 -8.52 5.87
CA GLY A 292 -6.68 -9.15 7.09
C GLY A 292 -5.78 -8.90 8.29
N ALA A 293 -4.48 -9.18 8.17
CA ALA A 293 -3.51 -8.96 9.24
C ALA A 293 -3.46 -7.48 9.69
N HIS A 294 -3.54 -6.53 8.76
CA HIS A 294 -3.55 -5.12 9.13
C HIS A 294 -4.88 -4.69 9.76
N LEU A 295 -6.02 -5.17 9.27
CA LEU A 295 -7.33 -4.90 9.86
C LEU A 295 -7.46 -5.49 11.27
N ASP A 296 -6.91 -6.66 11.54
CA ASP A 296 -6.85 -7.27 12.86
C ASP A 296 -6.00 -6.42 13.82
N ALA A 297 -4.87 -5.90 13.34
CA ALA A 297 -4.05 -4.97 14.11
C ALA A 297 -4.78 -3.67 14.46
N ILE A 298 -5.47 -3.07 13.48
CA ILE A 298 -6.31 -1.87 13.69
C ILE A 298 -7.45 -2.17 14.67
N SER A 299 -8.12 -3.33 14.53
CA SER A 299 -9.21 -3.74 15.41
C SER A 299 -8.75 -3.95 16.83
N THR A 300 -7.57 -4.55 17.02
CA THR A 300 -6.95 -4.75 18.33
C THR A 300 -6.58 -3.44 19.00
N ALA A 301 -6.04 -2.46 18.25
CA ALA A 301 -5.78 -1.11 18.74
C ALA A 301 -7.07 -0.32 19.01
N GLY A 302 -8.18 -0.71 18.39
CA GLY A 302 -9.53 -0.19 18.59
C GLY A 302 -9.95 0.85 17.57
N TRP A 303 -11.02 0.56 16.85
CA TRP A 303 -11.65 1.48 15.89
C TRP A 303 -12.05 2.83 16.49
N ASN A 304 -12.32 2.88 17.80
CA ASN A 304 -12.63 4.11 18.55
C ASN A 304 -11.40 4.98 18.86
N ASN A 305 -10.21 4.48 18.56
CA ASN A 305 -8.91 5.13 18.80
C ASN A 305 -8.27 5.64 17.51
N LEU A 306 -9.07 5.97 16.51
CA LEU A 306 -8.65 6.67 15.31
C LEU A 306 -9.02 8.15 15.41
N TRP A 307 -8.24 9.01 14.76
CA TRP A 307 -8.50 10.45 14.66
C TRP A 307 -8.59 10.81 13.18
N PHE A 308 -9.66 11.54 12.84
CA PHE A 308 -9.85 12.12 11.51
C PHE A 308 -9.57 13.61 11.55
N SER A 309 -8.67 14.10 10.72
CA SER A 309 -8.38 15.53 10.60
C SER A 309 -8.45 15.98 9.14
N TRP A 310 -8.89 17.24 8.96
CA TRP A 310 -9.02 17.90 7.68
C TRP A 310 -8.26 19.22 7.67
N ARG A 311 -7.73 19.62 6.51
CA ARG A 311 -7.05 20.90 6.28
C ARG A 311 -7.41 21.42 4.90
N GLY A 312 -7.70 22.71 4.80
CA GLY A 312 -8.15 23.36 3.58
C GLY A 312 -9.67 23.39 3.43
N PRO A 313 -10.17 23.87 2.29
CA PRO A 313 -11.59 23.94 1.97
C PRO A 313 -12.27 22.56 1.96
N ILE A 314 -13.58 22.55 2.25
CA ILE A 314 -14.43 21.37 2.06
C ILE A 314 -15.14 21.52 0.71
N ASP A 315 -14.35 21.53 -0.35
CA ASP A 315 -14.80 21.66 -1.74
C ASP A 315 -14.06 20.62 -2.59
N PRO A 316 -14.77 19.80 -3.40
CA PRO A 316 -14.16 18.78 -4.24
C PRO A 316 -13.22 19.33 -5.33
N GLU A 317 -13.38 20.60 -5.71
CA GLU A 317 -12.60 21.24 -6.76
C GLU A 317 -11.44 22.11 -6.21
N GLU A 318 -11.31 22.21 -4.88
CA GLU A 318 -10.23 22.94 -4.24
C GLU A 318 -9.23 21.98 -3.57
N ALA A 319 -8.00 22.45 -3.37
CA ALA A 319 -6.93 21.67 -2.77
C ALA A 319 -7.16 21.49 -1.27
N PHE A 320 -7.15 20.25 -0.80
CA PHE A 320 -7.34 19.88 0.60
C PHE A 320 -6.41 18.74 1.02
N TYR A 321 -6.38 18.48 2.31
CA TYR A 321 -5.67 17.37 2.92
C TYR A 321 -6.53 16.74 4.00
N TYR A 322 -6.55 15.41 4.05
CA TYR A 322 -7.10 14.70 5.21
C TYR A 322 -6.14 13.63 5.73
N ARG A 323 -6.34 13.27 7.00
CA ARG A 323 -5.57 12.23 7.67
C ARG A 323 -6.47 11.39 8.57
N VAL A 324 -6.26 10.06 8.54
CA VAL A 324 -6.75 9.13 9.56
C VAL A 324 -5.55 8.59 10.30
N HIS A 325 -5.47 8.80 11.62
CA HIS A 325 -4.30 8.47 12.42
C HIS A 325 -4.67 7.70 13.67
N GLY A 326 -3.98 6.62 13.95
CA GLY A 326 -4.06 5.77 15.12
C GLY A 326 -2.76 4.99 15.33
N GLU A 327 -2.70 4.18 16.37
CA GLU A 327 -1.50 3.43 16.74
C GLU A 327 -1.01 2.48 15.62
N ARG A 328 -1.94 1.84 14.91
CA ARG A 328 -1.67 0.83 13.87
C ARG A 328 -2.12 1.29 12.48
N LEU A 329 -2.39 2.57 12.30
CA LEU A 329 -2.84 3.11 11.02
C LEU A 329 -2.46 4.58 10.90
N LEU A 330 -1.84 4.92 9.79
CA LEU A 330 -1.75 6.27 9.29
C LEU A 330 -2.16 6.28 7.82
N ILE A 331 -3.18 7.04 7.51
CA ILE A 331 -3.59 7.38 6.14
C ILE A 331 -3.45 8.89 5.98
N GLU A 332 -2.81 9.33 4.92
CA GLU A 332 -2.83 10.71 4.46
C GLU A 332 -3.27 10.75 3.00
N TYR A 333 -4.08 11.73 2.66
CA TYR A 333 -4.44 12.09 1.30
C TYR A 333 -4.25 13.60 1.14
N ASN A 334 -3.55 14.00 0.10
CA ASN A 334 -3.29 15.39 -0.22
C ASN A 334 -3.69 15.66 -1.68
N LEU A 335 -4.77 16.40 -1.86
CA LEU A 335 -5.08 17.02 -3.15
C LEU A 335 -4.19 18.26 -3.27
N GLN A 336 -3.04 18.11 -3.94
CA GLN A 336 -2.03 19.17 -4.04
C GLN A 336 -2.57 20.40 -4.81
N ASN A 337 -3.27 20.12 -5.89
CA ASN A 337 -4.03 21.05 -6.69
C ASN A 337 -5.24 20.29 -7.28
N PRO A 338 -6.21 20.93 -7.92
CA PRO A 338 -7.43 20.27 -8.39
C PRO A 338 -7.23 19.03 -9.26
N ASN A 339 -6.06 18.88 -9.87
CA ASN A 339 -5.78 17.75 -10.76
C ASN A 339 -4.52 16.94 -10.41
N HIS A 340 -4.06 16.99 -9.16
CA HIS A 340 -2.89 16.23 -8.70
C HIS A 340 -3.09 15.81 -7.25
N ASP A 341 -3.08 14.51 -6.98
CA ASP A 341 -3.25 13.97 -5.63
C ASP A 341 -2.16 12.95 -5.25
N HIS A 342 -1.90 12.90 -3.95
CA HIS A 342 -1.01 11.96 -3.30
C HIS A 342 -1.69 11.30 -2.11
N ALA A 343 -1.45 10.02 -1.92
CA ALA A 343 -1.97 9.25 -0.82
C ALA A 343 -0.89 8.32 -0.25
N VAL A 344 -0.81 8.22 1.07
CA VAL A 344 0.06 7.26 1.76
C VAL A 344 -0.73 6.49 2.79
N VAL A 345 -0.41 5.20 2.93
CA VAL A 345 -0.91 4.34 4.00
C VAL A 345 0.26 3.66 4.69
N ARG A 346 0.24 3.67 6.04
CA ARG A 346 1.29 3.12 6.89
C ARG A 346 0.71 2.32 8.04
N ASP A 347 1.48 1.39 8.54
CA ASP A 347 1.36 0.85 9.89
C ASP A 347 2.54 1.40 10.72
N PRO A 348 2.35 2.43 11.56
CA PRO A 348 3.45 3.08 12.28
C PRO A 348 4.33 2.13 13.09
N LEU A 349 3.77 1.02 13.57
CA LEU A 349 4.49 0.01 14.35
C LEU A 349 5.04 -1.14 13.51
N ASN A 350 4.66 -1.28 12.23
CA ASN A 350 5.10 -2.38 11.39
C ASN A 350 5.38 -2.02 9.93
N ASP A 351 5.71 -0.77 9.64
CA ASP A 351 6.20 -0.37 8.31
C ASP A 351 7.38 -1.26 7.91
N TYR A 352 7.40 -1.69 6.67
CA TYR A 352 8.41 -2.63 6.14
C TYR A 352 8.49 -3.96 6.91
N GLY A 353 7.48 -4.34 7.69
CA GLY A 353 7.50 -5.53 8.54
C GLY A 353 8.57 -5.49 9.64
N GLU A 354 8.97 -4.31 10.09
CA GLU A 354 10.06 -4.16 11.05
C GLU A 354 9.79 -4.82 12.40
N SER A 355 8.55 -4.77 12.91
CA SER A 355 8.21 -5.47 14.16
C SER A 355 8.39 -6.99 14.02
N TRP A 356 8.03 -7.57 12.88
CA TRP A 356 8.20 -8.99 12.59
C TRP A 356 9.68 -9.36 12.46
N ILE A 357 10.46 -8.51 11.77
CA ILE A 357 11.90 -8.72 11.58
C ILE A 357 12.64 -8.58 12.92
N THR A 358 12.32 -7.56 13.71
CA THR A 358 12.96 -7.32 15.03
C THR A 358 12.65 -8.44 16.03
N HIS A 359 11.42 -8.94 16.05
CA HIS A 359 11.02 -10.05 16.93
C HIS A 359 11.82 -11.30 16.63
N HIS A 360 11.93 -11.68 15.36
CA HIS A 360 12.74 -12.80 14.91
C HIS A 360 14.21 -12.71 15.40
N TYR A 361 14.85 -11.55 15.17
CA TYR A 361 16.25 -11.40 15.58
C TYR A 361 16.44 -11.48 17.09
N LYS A 362 15.46 -11.09 17.88
CA LYS A 362 15.51 -11.25 19.34
C LYS A 362 15.33 -12.69 19.79
N GLU A 363 14.48 -13.47 19.12
CA GLU A 363 14.16 -14.84 19.51
C GLU A 363 15.13 -15.88 18.92
N GLU A 364 15.46 -15.78 17.64
CA GLU A 364 16.29 -16.77 16.94
C GLU A 364 17.78 -16.43 16.93
N HIS A 365 18.12 -15.13 17.09
CA HIS A 365 19.50 -14.64 17.15
C HIS A 365 19.69 -13.74 18.37
N PRO A 366 19.44 -14.23 19.60
CA PRO A 366 19.62 -13.42 20.79
C PRO A 366 21.06 -12.97 20.93
N SER A 367 21.27 -11.75 21.45
CA SER A 367 22.61 -11.25 21.73
C SER A 367 23.35 -12.16 22.70
N GLN A 368 24.69 -12.18 22.64
CA GLN A 368 25.49 -12.99 23.53
C GLN A 368 25.18 -12.70 25.03
N GLU A 369 24.85 -11.47 25.36
CA GLU A 369 24.42 -11.03 26.69
C GLU A 369 23.05 -11.61 27.06
N GLU A 370 22.11 -11.68 26.13
CA GLU A 370 20.79 -12.28 26.34
C GLU A 370 20.83 -13.79 26.49
N VAL A 371 21.68 -14.48 25.71
CA VAL A 371 21.98 -15.92 25.86
C VAL A 371 22.60 -16.19 27.23
N MET A 372 23.58 -15.39 27.65
CA MET A 372 24.21 -15.53 28.98
C MET A 372 23.21 -15.31 30.11
N ARG A 373 22.30 -14.34 29.96
CA ARG A 373 21.21 -14.08 30.91
C ARG A 373 20.23 -15.25 31.01
N GLN A 374 19.83 -15.83 29.90
CA GLN A 374 18.93 -16.99 29.84
C GLN A 374 19.59 -18.25 30.48
N LEU A 375 20.90 -18.39 30.32
CA LEU A 375 21.67 -19.47 30.93
C LEU A 375 22.02 -19.22 32.41
N GLY A 376 21.59 -18.10 33.01
CA GLY A 376 21.90 -17.72 34.39
C GLY A 376 23.38 -17.35 34.61
N LEU A 377 24.11 -17.07 33.53
CA LEU A 377 25.53 -16.72 33.55
C LEU A 377 25.66 -15.17 33.55
N ARG A 378 26.56 -14.63 34.40
CA ARG A 378 26.87 -13.20 34.37
C ARG A 378 27.84 -12.93 33.21
N ALA A 379 27.54 -11.89 32.39
CA ALA A 379 28.50 -11.37 31.43
C ALA A 379 29.77 -10.95 32.17
N ALA A 380 30.92 -11.38 31.65
CA ALA A 380 32.23 -10.93 32.19
C ALA A 380 32.29 -9.40 32.00
N ARG A 381 32.45 -8.65 33.08
CA ARG A 381 32.75 -7.22 33.05
C ARG A 381 34.21 -7.06 32.59
N ASN A 382 34.37 -6.50 31.37
CA ASN A 382 35.67 -5.95 30.95
C ASN A 382 35.91 -4.62 31.62
#